data_d28db468383b9e70bbadbd184e041d90
#
_entry.id   d28db468383b9e70bbadbd184e041d90
#
_cell.length_a   1.000
_cell.length_b   1.000
_cell.length_c   1.000
_cell.angle_alpha   90.00
_cell.angle_beta   90.00
_cell.angle_gamma   90.00
#
_symmetry.space_group_name_H-M   'P 1'
#
loop_
_entity.id
_entity.type
_entity.pdbx_description
1 polymer ?
#
loop_
_entity_poly.entity_id
_entity_poly.type
_entity_poly.pdbx_seq_one_letter_code
_entity_poly.pdbx_strand_id
1 'polypeptide(L)'
;VAVDATDLPWPKRAEAAIRSLRDVEGASVQIEDDDIREIHVLTSSARPAKQIVRDVQTLLLTRFNRPIDHRVVSVAYARPGPALAPHSPREPAAEPDEQPAHRIRFGSVNLYVAAGRAQAQVELGWKGLTRLGTATGSATREGAHGLIATATLGAVQEFLEDGLALSLQDIDLLRLGKQDVVVVSLSLLAHRSEKTLVGCCTVEQDTQQAVVLATLSALNRVVGGLRTREPTEYVLRPASTEETSGAKTPNE
;
A
#
# COMPACT_ATOMS: atom_id res chain seq x y z
N VAL A 1 44.63 0.23 -8.67
CA VAL A 1 44.84 0.37 -7.24
C VAL A 1 43.61 -0.17 -6.57
N ALA A 2 43.68 -1.39 -6.02
CA ALA A 2 42.61 -1.99 -5.24
C ALA A 2 42.53 -1.26 -3.92
N VAL A 3 41.44 -0.56 -3.66
CA VAL A 3 41.14 0.04 -2.35
C VAL A 3 40.79 -1.10 -1.42
N ASP A 4 41.58 -1.31 -0.39
CA ASP A 4 41.35 -2.35 0.63
C ASP A 4 40.00 -2.12 1.29
N ALA A 5 39.17 -3.16 1.27
CA ALA A 5 37.81 -3.14 1.82
C ALA A 5 37.76 -2.83 3.33
N THR A 6 38.91 -2.72 3.98
CA THR A 6 39.05 -2.46 5.42
C THR A 6 38.98 -0.96 5.76
N ASP A 7 39.21 -0.08 4.78
CA ASP A 7 39.32 1.37 4.98
C ASP A 7 38.00 2.14 4.75
N LEU A 8 36.93 1.42 4.39
CA LEU A 8 35.61 2.00 4.19
C LEU A 8 34.88 2.20 5.52
N PRO A 9 34.10 3.29 5.69
CA PRO A 9 33.27 3.48 6.86
C PRO A 9 32.33 2.28 7.06
N TRP A 10 32.06 1.92 8.30
CA TRP A 10 31.34 0.69 8.64
C TRP A 10 30.00 0.51 7.91
N PRO A 11 29.21 1.56 7.59
CA PRO A 11 27.97 1.38 6.82
C PRO A 11 28.21 0.85 5.41
N LYS A 12 29.27 1.34 4.75
CA LYS A 12 29.67 0.84 3.42
C LYS A 12 30.17 -0.60 3.45
N ARG A 13 30.82 -0.98 4.53
CA ARG A 13 31.23 -2.37 4.78
C ARG A 13 30.00 -3.27 5.04
N ALA A 14 28.99 -2.76 5.75
CA ALA A 14 27.73 -3.45 5.97
C ALA A 14 26.95 -3.64 4.65
N GLU A 15 26.86 -2.59 3.81
CA GLU A 15 26.27 -2.70 2.47
C GLU A 15 26.96 -3.77 1.62
N ALA A 16 28.30 -3.78 1.59
CA ALA A 16 29.06 -4.78 0.86
C ALA A 16 28.82 -6.19 1.39
N ALA A 17 28.72 -6.35 2.71
CA ALA A 17 28.44 -7.62 3.35
C ALA A 17 26.99 -8.10 3.02
N ILE A 18 26.00 -7.23 3.05
CA ILE A 18 24.61 -7.56 2.69
C ILE A 18 24.52 -7.96 1.21
N ARG A 19 25.25 -7.27 0.32
CA ARG A 19 25.31 -7.67 -1.11
C ARG A 19 25.97 -9.04 -1.33
N SER A 20 26.77 -9.53 -0.38
CA SER A 20 27.35 -10.87 -0.48
C SER A 20 26.37 -11.99 -0.09
N LEU A 21 25.17 -11.64 0.41
CA LEU A 21 24.13 -12.63 0.66
C LEU A 21 23.57 -13.16 -0.66
N ARG A 22 23.17 -14.42 -0.64
CA ARG A 22 22.63 -15.10 -1.81
C ARG A 22 21.38 -14.37 -2.33
N ASP A 23 21.35 -14.12 -3.64
CA ASP A 23 20.25 -13.52 -4.38
C ASP A 23 20.01 -12.02 -4.04
N VAL A 24 20.95 -11.33 -3.38
CA VAL A 24 20.90 -9.89 -3.14
C VAL A 24 21.68 -9.16 -4.23
N GLU A 25 21.01 -8.30 -4.99
CA GLU A 25 21.61 -7.51 -6.07
C GLU A 25 22.11 -6.14 -5.60
N GLY A 26 21.42 -5.57 -4.61
CA GLY A 26 21.73 -4.26 -4.07
C GLY A 26 21.42 -4.15 -2.59
N ALA A 27 22.19 -3.31 -1.89
CA ALA A 27 21.92 -2.94 -0.50
C ALA A 27 22.34 -1.50 -0.26
N SER A 28 21.55 -0.78 0.52
CA SER A 28 21.83 0.56 1.02
C SER A 28 21.52 0.61 2.51
N VAL A 29 22.44 1.19 3.31
CA VAL A 29 22.29 1.34 4.76
C VAL A 29 22.30 2.82 5.10
N GLN A 30 21.21 3.32 5.65
CA GLN A 30 21.08 4.68 6.15
C GLN A 30 21.29 4.67 7.67
N ILE A 31 22.11 5.60 8.13
CA ILE A 31 22.44 5.78 9.55
C ILE A 31 22.09 7.20 9.99
N GLU A 32 21.64 7.33 11.22
CA GLU A 32 21.42 8.59 11.92
C GLU A 32 21.99 8.44 13.33
N ASP A 33 22.87 9.38 13.76
CA ASP A 33 23.53 9.37 15.08
C ASP A 33 24.23 8.03 15.42
N ASP A 34 24.90 7.40 14.44
CA ASP A 34 25.57 6.08 14.51
C ASP A 34 24.63 4.87 14.64
N ASP A 35 23.32 5.07 14.67
CA ASP A 35 22.32 4.00 14.65
C ASP A 35 21.78 3.76 13.24
N ILE A 36 21.41 2.50 12.96
CA ILE A 36 20.81 2.13 11.68
C ILE A 36 19.35 2.57 11.67
N ARG A 37 19.04 3.56 10.83
CA ARG A 37 17.69 4.04 10.62
C ARG A 37 16.92 3.17 9.65
N GLU A 38 17.53 2.83 8.52
CA GLU A 38 16.87 2.07 7.46
C GLU A 38 17.88 1.28 6.62
N ILE A 39 17.47 0.09 6.19
CA ILE A 39 18.23 -0.77 5.28
C ILE A 39 17.33 -1.14 4.11
N HIS A 40 17.73 -0.78 2.90
CA HIS A 40 17.07 -1.21 1.68
C HIS A 40 17.83 -2.35 1.04
N VAL A 41 17.13 -3.44 0.73
CA VAL A 41 17.70 -4.63 0.07
C VAL A 41 16.97 -4.87 -1.24
N LEU A 42 17.71 -4.93 -2.34
CA LEU A 42 17.20 -5.32 -3.64
C LEU A 42 17.56 -6.79 -3.92
N THR A 43 16.58 -7.60 -4.26
CA THR A 43 16.77 -9.03 -4.52
C THR A 43 16.04 -9.48 -5.78
N SER A 44 16.61 -10.43 -6.52
CA SER A 44 15.95 -11.16 -7.63
C SER A 44 15.38 -12.50 -7.22
N SER A 45 15.46 -12.83 -5.93
CA SER A 45 15.04 -14.12 -5.38
C SER A 45 13.53 -14.27 -5.31
N ALA A 46 13.04 -15.50 -5.48
CA ALA A 46 11.66 -15.88 -5.17
C ALA A 46 11.44 -16.17 -3.65
N ARG A 47 12.46 -15.95 -2.81
CA ARG A 47 12.40 -16.22 -1.36
C ARG A 47 11.51 -15.17 -0.67
N PRO A 48 10.73 -15.56 0.36
CA PRO A 48 9.94 -14.62 1.14
C PRO A 48 10.81 -13.53 1.78
N ALA A 49 10.34 -12.27 1.76
CA ALA A 49 11.03 -11.12 2.37
C ALA A 49 11.47 -11.40 3.82
N LYS A 50 10.65 -12.10 4.59
CA LYS A 50 10.93 -12.49 5.98
C LYS A 50 12.22 -13.30 6.15
N GLN A 51 12.56 -14.14 5.17
CA GLN A 51 13.81 -14.91 5.19
C GLN A 51 15.02 -14.01 4.91
N ILE A 52 14.89 -13.12 3.93
CA ILE A 52 15.94 -12.16 3.58
C ILE A 52 16.21 -11.22 4.74
N VAL A 53 15.18 -10.70 5.39
CA VAL A 53 15.30 -9.88 6.60
C VAL A 53 16.05 -10.61 7.70
N ARG A 54 15.73 -11.89 7.95
CA ARG A 54 16.43 -12.70 8.96
C ARG A 54 17.90 -12.92 8.61
N ASP A 55 18.22 -13.14 7.33
CA ASP A 55 19.60 -13.31 6.88
C ASP A 55 20.39 -12.00 7.09
N VAL A 56 19.80 -10.85 6.79
CA VAL A 56 20.39 -9.51 7.04
C VAL A 56 20.62 -9.29 8.54
N GLN A 57 19.63 -9.58 9.39
CA GLN A 57 19.76 -9.46 10.85
C GLN A 57 20.91 -10.33 11.38
N THR A 58 20.96 -11.59 10.95
CA THR A 58 22.00 -12.54 11.36
C THR A 58 23.37 -12.06 10.91
N LEU A 59 23.51 -11.58 9.68
CA LEU A 59 24.77 -11.08 9.15
C LEU A 59 25.26 -9.85 9.90
N LEU A 60 24.40 -8.86 10.17
CA LEU A 60 24.77 -7.66 10.89
C LEU A 60 25.14 -7.96 12.35
N LEU A 61 24.43 -8.86 13.00
CA LEU A 61 24.76 -9.31 14.35
C LEU A 61 26.10 -10.04 14.39
N THR A 62 26.36 -10.98 13.48
CA THR A 62 27.57 -11.83 13.52
C THR A 62 28.83 -11.12 13.05
N ARG A 63 28.74 -10.24 12.04
CA ARG A 63 29.93 -9.56 11.47
C ARG A 63 30.21 -8.19 12.07
N PHE A 64 29.17 -7.48 12.50
CA PHE A 64 29.30 -6.10 12.98
C PHE A 64 28.89 -5.94 14.45
N ASN A 65 28.40 -7.02 15.09
CA ASN A 65 27.89 -7.01 16.47
C ASN A 65 26.78 -5.95 16.69
N ARG A 66 25.97 -5.69 15.64
CA ARG A 66 24.88 -4.71 15.68
C ARG A 66 23.55 -5.44 15.51
N PRO A 67 22.76 -5.61 16.59
CA PRO A 67 21.39 -6.11 16.49
C PRO A 67 20.49 -5.03 15.86
N ILE A 68 19.62 -5.44 14.93
CA ILE A 68 18.65 -4.53 14.29
C ILE A 68 17.25 -5.07 14.44
N ASP A 69 16.24 -4.17 14.49
CA ASP A 69 14.84 -4.55 14.38
C ASP A 69 14.53 -4.89 12.91
N HIS A 70 13.64 -5.89 12.71
CA HIS A 70 13.16 -6.26 11.37
C HIS A 70 12.44 -5.10 10.66
N ARG A 71 11.90 -4.13 11.40
CA ARG A 71 11.17 -2.97 10.88
C ARG A 71 12.04 -1.99 10.12
N VAL A 72 13.34 -1.97 10.40
CA VAL A 72 14.27 -1.08 9.69
C VAL A 72 14.77 -1.69 8.38
N VAL A 73 14.36 -2.92 8.02
CA VAL A 73 14.78 -3.60 6.79
C VAL A 73 13.63 -3.65 5.79
N SER A 74 13.81 -2.96 4.67
CA SER A 74 12.90 -2.93 3.52
C SER A 74 13.46 -3.80 2.40
N VAL A 75 12.66 -4.74 1.88
CA VAL A 75 13.07 -5.65 0.81
C VAL A 75 12.27 -5.36 -0.45
N ALA A 76 12.98 -5.00 -1.53
CA ALA A 76 12.43 -4.81 -2.86
C ALA A 76 12.85 -5.97 -3.78
N TYR A 77 11.93 -6.42 -4.64
CA TYR A 77 12.19 -7.48 -5.61
C TYR A 77 12.49 -6.88 -6.99
N ALA A 78 13.69 -7.13 -7.52
CA ALA A 78 14.02 -6.80 -8.90
C ALA A 78 13.29 -7.78 -9.83
N ARG A 79 12.45 -7.28 -10.73
CA ARG A 79 11.94 -8.09 -11.84
C ARG A 79 13.02 -8.23 -12.90
N PRO A 80 13.25 -9.41 -13.49
CA PRO A 80 14.05 -9.53 -14.70
C PRO A 80 13.27 -8.85 -15.84
N GLY A 81 13.61 -7.60 -16.13
CA GLY A 81 13.13 -6.90 -17.32
C GLY A 81 14.00 -7.27 -18.52
N PRO A 82 13.47 -7.25 -19.77
CA PRO A 82 14.30 -7.36 -20.97
C PRO A 82 15.34 -6.24 -20.95
N ALA A 83 16.58 -6.59 -21.26
CA ALA A 83 17.70 -5.66 -21.31
C ALA A 83 17.36 -4.48 -22.22
N LEU A 84 17.16 -3.31 -21.65
CA LEU A 84 17.00 -2.06 -22.40
C LEU A 84 18.37 -1.56 -22.80
N ALA A 85 18.52 -1.24 -24.09
CA ALA A 85 19.69 -0.61 -24.68
C ALA A 85 20.11 0.67 -23.93
N PRO A 86 21.41 1.07 -24.00
CA PRO A 86 21.93 2.19 -23.24
C PRO A 86 21.26 3.49 -23.67
N HIS A 87 20.47 4.07 -22.78
CA HIS A 87 19.95 5.41 -22.96
C HIS A 87 20.94 6.45 -22.43
N SER A 88 21.17 7.48 -23.23
CA SER A 88 21.92 8.70 -22.95
C SER A 88 21.57 9.31 -21.55
N PRO A 89 22.50 10.08 -20.96
CA PRO A 89 22.32 10.61 -19.61
C PRO A 89 21.06 11.47 -19.53
N ARG A 90 20.08 10.94 -18.84
CA ARG A 90 18.87 11.66 -18.44
C ARG A 90 19.22 12.50 -17.21
N GLU A 91 18.84 13.75 -17.26
CA GLU A 91 18.88 14.70 -16.14
C GLU A 91 18.44 14.07 -14.80
N PRO A 92 18.91 14.60 -13.66
CA PRO A 92 18.68 14.02 -12.36
C PRO A 92 17.19 13.75 -12.17
N ALA A 93 16.88 12.46 -12.00
CA ALA A 93 15.53 12.00 -11.75
C ALA A 93 14.99 12.76 -10.53
N ALA A 94 13.89 13.43 -10.75
CA ALA A 94 13.04 13.99 -9.72
C ALA A 94 12.93 13.03 -8.53
N GLU A 95 12.89 13.61 -7.36
CA GLU A 95 12.68 12.98 -6.06
C GLU A 95 11.57 11.92 -6.09
N PRO A 96 11.60 10.90 -5.16
CA PRO A 96 10.64 9.79 -5.21
C PRO A 96 9.23 10.35 -5.22
N ASP A 97 8.56 10.11 -6.34
CA ASP A 97 7.18 10.45 -6.64
C ASP A 97 6.39 10.96 -5.42
N GLU A 98 6.33 12.27 -5.27
CA GLU A 98 5.11 12.89 -4.78
C GLU A 98 4.02 12.59 -5.83
N GLN A 99 3.58 11.33 -5.87
CA GLN A 99 2.37 10.99 -6.61
C GLN A 99 1.29 11.92 -6.08
N PRO A 100 0.60 12.65 -6.95
CA PRO A 100 -0.26 13.74 -6.53
C PRO A 100 -1.17 13.25 -5.41
N ALA A 101 -1.23 14.02 -4.31
CA ALA A 101 -2.02 13.77 -3.10
C ALA A 101 -3.53 13.53 -3.39
N HIS A 102 -3.90 13.53 -4.66
CA HIS A 102 -5.23 13.40 -5.21
C HIS A 102 -5.62 11.98 -5.64
N ARG A 103 -4.70 10.97 -5.59
CA ARG A 103 -5.01 9.60 -6.00
C ARG A 103 -5.26 8.69 -4.81
N ILE A 104 -6.32 7.89 -4.92
CA ILE A 104 -6.57 6.78 -4.00
C ILE A 104 -5.58 5.66 -4.33
N ARG A 105 -4.95 5.10 -3.31
CA ARG A 105 -3.96 4.02 -3.40
C ARG A 105 -4.56 2.72 -2.94
N PHE A 106 -4.20 1.65 -3.62
CA PHE A 106 -4.51 0.29 -3.21
C PHE A 106 -3.65 -0.10 -1.99
N GLY A 107 -4.28 -0.65 -0.96
CA GLY A 107 -3.62 -1.26 0.20
C GLY A 107 -3.63 -2.78 0.10
N SER A 108 -4.79 -3.38 0.36
CA SER A 108 -4.97 -4.83 0.32
C SER A 108 -6.34 -5.23 -0.19
N VAL A 109 -6.46 -6.48 -0.67
CA VAL A 109 -7.73 -7.13 -1.00
C VAL A 109 -7.75 -8.54 -0.42
N ASN A 110 -8.86 -8.90 0.23
CA ASN A 110 -9.07 -10.23 0.79
C ASN A 110 -10.47 -10.72 0.39
N LEU A 111 -10.56 -11.97 -0.03
CA LEU A 111 -11.81 -12.64 -0.35
C LEU A 111 -11.96 -13.89 0.53
N TYR A 112 -12.96 -13.89 1.38
CA TYR A 112 -13.30 -15.01 2.25
C TYR A 112 -14.49 -15.75 1.67
N VAL A 113 -14.38 -17.06 1.51
CA VAL A 113 -15.44 -17.91 0.99
C VAL A 113 -15.78 -18.96 2.03
N ALA A 114 -17.04 -19.02 2.47
CA ALA A 114 -17.53 -19.99 3.42
C ALA A 114 -19.01 -20.31 3.14
N ALA A 115 -19.37 -21.59 3.14
CA ALA A 115 -20.75 -22.08 3.06
C ALA A 115 -21.59 -21.45 1.91
N GLY A 116 -21.00 -21.30 0.72
CA GLY A 116 -21.67 -20.74 -0.45
C GLY A 116 -21.84 -19.23 -0.45
N ARG A 117 -21.27 -18.54 0.57
CA ARG A 117 -21.19 -17.08 0.65
C ARG A 117 -19.75 -16.62 0.48
N ALA A 118 -19.59 -15.45 -0.10
CA ALA A 118 -18.32 -14.76 -0.20
C ALA A 118 -18.39 -13.39 0.47
N GLN A 119 -17.30 -12.99 1.10
CA GLN A 119 -17.11 -11.67 1.66
C GLN A 119 -15.79 -11.09 1.12
N ALA A 120 -15.90 -9.96 0.45
CA ALA A 120 -14.74 -9.19 0.01
C ALA A 120 -14.42 -8.09 1.02
N GLN A 121 -13.14 -7.88 1.28
CA GLN A 121 -12.61 -6.76 2.05
C GLN A 121 -11.53 -6.06 1.22
N VAL A 122 -11.61 -4.74 1.10
CA VAL A 122 -10.65 -3.93 0.35
C VAL A 122 -10.20 -2.76 1.21
N GLU A 123 -8.90 -2.64 1.35
CA GLU A 123 -8.26 -1.53 2.06
C GLU A 123 -7.69 -0.53 1.07
N LEU A 124 -8.02 0.74 1.25
CA LEU A 124 -7.56 1.84 0.41
C LEU A 124 -6.97 2.97 1.26
N GLY A 125 -5.93 3.62 0.73
CA GLY A 125 -5.31 4.80 1.32
C GLY A 125 -5.54 6.05 0.48
N TRP A 126 -5.90 7.17 1.11
CA TRP A 126 -6.00 8.48 0.46
C TRP A 126 -5.75 9.61 1.45
N LYS A 127 -4.92 10.57 1.05
CA LYS A 127 -4.57 11.75 1.88
C LYS A 127 -4.12 11.39 3.31
N GLY A 128 -3.35 10.30 3.44
CA GLY A 128 -2.88 9.83 4.74
C GLY A 128 -3.91 9.04 5.58
N LEU A 129 -5.14 8.89 5.10
CA LEU A 129 -6.19 8.12 5.74
C LEU A 129 -6.32 6.74 5.09
N THR A 130 -6.58 5.71 5.90
CA THR A 130 -6.89 4.37 5.43
C THR A 130 -8.37 4.07 5.69
N ARG A 131 -9.06 3.47 4.70
CA ARG A 131 -10.46 3.05 4.81
C ARG A 131 -10.62 1.61 4.34
N LEU A 132 -11.52 0.90 5.00
CA LEU A 132 -11.85 -0.49 4.72
C LEU A 132 -13.27 -0.57 4.18
N GLY A 133 -13.41 -1.08 2.96
CA GLY A 133 -14.70 -1.41 2.38
C GLY A 133 -14.98 -2.90 2.46
N THR A 134 -16.24 -3.28 2.66
CA THR A 134 -16.67 -4.67 2.73
C THR A 134 -17.92 -4.90 1.88
N ALA A 135 -17.99 -6.06 1.24
CA ALA A 135 -19.19 -6.50 0.54
C ALA A 135 -19.38 -8.01 0.72
N THR A 136 -20.64 -8.45 0.81
CA THR A 136 -21.02 -9.86 0.99
C THR A 136 -22.03 -10.30 -0.07
N GLY A 137 -21.90 -11.53 -0.54
CA GLY A 137 -22.82 -12.08 -1.55
C GLY A 137 -22.61 -13.56 -1.81
N SER A 138 -23.07 -14.04 -2.95
CA SER A 138 -22.92 -15.43 -3.37
C SER A 138 -21.48 -15.73 -3.81
N ALA A 139 -20.98 -16.91 -3.46
CA ALA A 139 -19.64 -17.38 -3.81
C ALA A 139 -19.56 -17.93 -5.24
N THR A 140 -20.05 -17.18 -6.23
CA THR A 140 -19.85 -17.49 -7.65
C THR A 140 -18.59 -16.78 -8.17
N ARG A 141 -17.98 -17.33 -9.22
CA ARG A 141 -16.74 -16.74 -9.79
C ARG A 141 -16.98 -15.32 -10.32
N GLU A 142 -18.07 -15.10 -11.03
CA GLU A 142 -18.48 -13.79 -11.53
C GLU A 142 -18.93 -12.87 -10.39
N GLY A 143 -19.69 -13.41 -9.42
CA GLY A 143 -20.10 -12.67 -8.22
C GLY A 143 -18.93 -12.19 -7.36
N ALA A 144 -17.83 -12.96 -7.30
CA ALA A 144 -16.66 -12.59 -6.53
C ALA A 144 -16.00 -11.29 -7.04
N HIS A 145 -15.91 -11.10 -8.35
CA HIS A 145 -15.37 -9.87 -8.94
C HIS A 145 -16.28 -8.66 -8.62
N GLY A 146 -17.60 -8.85 -8.75
CA GLY A 146 -18.58 -7.83 -8.38
C GLY A 146 -18.52 -7.44 -6.92
N LEU A 147 -18.30 -8.41 -6.00
CA LEU A 147 -18.13 -8.14 -4.57
C LEU A 147 -16.87 -7.33 -4.28
N ILE A 148 -15.75 -7.65 -4.94
CA ILE A 148 -14.50 -6.89 -4.78
C ILE A 148 -14.67 -5.46 -5.29
N ALA A 149 -15.28 -5.27 -6.46
CA ALA A 149 -15.57 -3.95 -6.99
C ALA A 149 -16.51 -3.16 -6.04
N THR A 150 -17.57 -3.80 -5.53
CA THR A 150 -18.50 -3.19 -4.56
C THR A 150 -17.81 -2.83 -3.25
N ALA A 151 -16.95 -3.70 -2.70
CA ALA A 151 -16.15 -3.40 -1.52
C ALA A 151 -15.19 -2.21 -1.77
N THR A 152 -14.59 -2.15 -2.97
CA THR A 152 -13.75 -1.01 -3.38
C THR A 152 -14.55 0.29 -3.39
N LEU A 153 -15.75 0.29 -3.96
CA LEU A 153 -16.66 1.45 -3.96
C LEU A 153 -17.06 1.85 -2.54
N GLY A 154 -17.34 0.88 -1.66
CA GLY A 154 -17.63 1.12 -0.24
C GLY A 154 -16.48 1.83 0.47
N ALA A 155 -15.24 1.37 0.27
CA ALA A 155 -14.05 2.03 0.84
C ALA A 155 -13.87 3.46 0.29
N VAL A 156 -14.14 3.69 -1.00
CA VAL A 156 -14.07 5.03 -1.61
C VAL A 156 -15.16 5.94 -1.06
N GLN A 157 -16.38 5.42 -0.86
CA GLN A 157 -17.51 6.19 -0.34
C GLN A 157 -17.23 6.74 1.08
N GLU A 158 -16.43 6.02 1.88
CA GLU A 158 -16.01 6.48 3.21
C GLU A 158 -15.12 7.73 3.19
N PHE A 159 -14.49 8.03 2.06
CA PHE A 159 -13.71 9.26 1.87
C PHE A 159 -14.56 10.43 1.36
N LEU A 160 -15.72 10.17 0.76
CA LEU A 160 -16.53 11.18 0.10
C LEU A 160 -17.56 11.79 1.04
N GLU A 161 -17.93 13.06 0.80
CA GLU A 161 -19.04 13.71 1.49
C GLU A 161 -20.39 13.09 1.11
N ASP A 162 -21.37 13.29 1.98
CA ASP A 162 -22.76 12.87 1.75
C ASP A 162 -23.32 13.59 0.51
N GLY A 163 -24.13 12.87 -0.26
CA GLY A 163 -24.72 13.38 -1.51
C GLY A 163 -24.03 12.93 -2.80
N LEU A 164 -22.92 12.19 -2.67
CA LEU A 164 -22.30 11.46 -3.76
C LEU A 164 -22.57 9.96 -3.58
N ALA A 165 -23.08 9.29 -4.61
CA ALA A 165 -23.29 7.85 -4.59
C ALA A 165 -22.53 7.19 -5.75
N LEU A 166 -21.85 6.10 -5.43
CA LEU A 166 -21.13 5.26 -6.38
C LEU A 166 -21.80 3.90 -6.45
N SER A 167 -22.02 3.39 -7.64
CA SER A 167 -22.54 2.03 -7.86
C SER A 167 -21.81 1.32 -8.98
N LEU A 168 -21.66 0.00 -8.83
CA LEU A 168 -21.18 -0.86 -9.89
C LEU A 168 -22.32 -1.07 -10.88
N GLN A 169 -22.07 -0.81 -12.16
CA GLN A 169 -22.99 -1.12 -13.25
C GLN A 169 -22.66 -2.47 -13.85
N ASP A 170 -21.38 -2.68 -14.20
CA ASP A 170 -20.94 -3.91 -14.84
C ASP A 170 -19.45 -4.16 -14.61
N ILE A 171 -19.05 -5.44 -14.72
CA ILE A 171 -17.66 -5.87 -14.63
C ILE A 171 -17.42 -7.07 -15.53
N ASP A 172 -16.45 -6.97 -16.40
CA ASP A 172 -16.08 -8.01 -17.34
C ASP A 172 -14.58 -8.33 -17.30
N LEU A 173 -14.25 -9.61 -17.53
CA LEU A 173 -12.90 -10.08 -17.74
C LEU A 173 -12.74 -10.42 -19.24
N LEU A 174 -12.06 -9.56 -19.96
CA LEU A 174 -11.86 -9.65 -21.40
C LEU A 174 -10.44 -10.12 -21.72
N ARG A 175 -10.32 -10.89 -22.79
CA ARG A 175 -9.01 -11.25 -23.33
C ARG A 175 -8.63 -10.30 -24.45
N LEU A 176 -7.59 -9.51 -24.22
CA LEU A 176 -7.03 -8.58 -25.21
C LEU A 176 -5.67 -9.11 -25.69
N GLY A 177 -5.65 -9.72 -26.87
CA GLY A 177 -4.46 -10.39 -27.37
C GLY A 177 -4.04 -11.58 -26.48
N LYS A 178 -2.90 -11.45 -25.81
CA LYS A 178 -2.36 -12.48 -24.89
C LYS A 178 -2.60 -12.20 -23.41
N GLN A 179 -3.22 -11.07 -23.08
CA GLN A 179 -3.44 -10.63 -21.70
C GLN A 179 -4.91 -10.63 -21.36
N ASP A 180 -5.22 -11.00 -20.12
CA ASP A 180 -6.55 -10.83 -19.56
C ASP A 180 -6.65 -9.42 -18.97
N VAL A 181 -7.77 -8.74 -19.20
CA VAL A 181 -8.04 -7.36 -18.81
C VAL A 181 -9.37 -7.30 -18.09
N VAL A 182 -9.37 -6.75 -16.89
CA VAL A 182 -10.61 -6.41 -16.18
C VAL A 182 -11.10 -5.05 -16.68
N VAL A 183 -12.37 -4.97 -17.04
CA VAL A 183 -13.06 -3.73 -17.39
C VAL A 183 -14.22 -3.53 -16.42
N VAL A 184 -14.33 -2.35 -15.86
CA VAL A 184 -15.37 -2.00 -14.88
C VAL A 184 -16.12 -0.77 -15.36
N SER A 185 -17.46 -0.84 -15.33
CA SER A 185 -18.37 0.27 -15.54
C SER A 185 -19.04 0.65 -14.24
N LEU A 186 -18.95 1.94 -13.89
CA LEU A 186 -19.47 2.51 -12.64
C LEU A 186 -20.44 3.65 -12.96
N SER A 187 -21.40 3.87 -12.08
CA SER A 187 -22.22 5.08 -12.05
C SER A 187 -21.81 5.96 -10.86
N LEU A 188 -21.56 7.23 -11.15
CA LEU A 188 -21.40 8.30 -10.17
C LEU A 188 -22.63 9.18 -10.21
N LEU A 189 -23.42 9.16 -9.15
CA LEU A 189 -24.55 10.07 -8.95
C LEU A 189 -24.09 11.25 -8.10
N ALA A 190 -24.14 12.44 -8.67
CA ALA A 190 -23.80 13.69 -8.00
C ALA A 190 -24.88 14.76 -8.28
N HIS A 191 -25.50 15.31 -7.25
CA HIS A 191 -26.43 16.45 -7.34
C HIS A 191 -27.46 16.38 -8.50
N ARG A 192 -28.13 15.25 -8.71
CA ARG A 192 -29.11 14.98 -9.77
C ARG A 192 -28.53 14.72 -11.17
N SER A 193 -27.23 14.61 -11.33
CA SER A 193 -26.62 14.15 -12.57
C SER A 193 -25.96 12.79 -12.35
N GLU A 194 -26.21 11.87 -13.27
CA GLU A 194 -25.56 10.57 -13.32
C GLU A 194 -24.47 10.60 -14.38
N LYS A 195 -23.30 10.09 -14.03
CA LYS A 195 -22.16 9.99 -14.93
C LYS A 195 -21.62 8.58 -14.93
N THR A 196 -21.56 7.95 -16.09
CA THR A 196 -20.90 6.65 -16.27
C THR A 196 -19.39 6.83 -16.34
N LEU A 197 -18.68 6.03 -15.58
CA LEU A 197 -17.22 5.97 -15.53
C LEU A 197 -16.77 4.59 -15.94
N VAL A 198 -15.73 4.48 -16.77
CA VAL A 198 -15.16 3.21 -17.20
C VAL A 198 -13.69 3.18 -16.85
N GLY A 199 -13.25 2.09 -16.26
CA GLY A 199 -11.85 1.83 -15.95
C GLY A 199 -11.43 0.43 -16.35
N CYS A 200 -10.14 0.23 -16.59
CA CYS A 200 -9.58 -1.07 -16.92
C CYS A 200 -8.21 -1.26 -16.30
N CYS A 201 -7.85 -2.53 -16.09
CA CYS A 201 -6.54 -2.95 -15.63
C CYS A 201 -6.20 -4.32 -16.21
N THR A 202 -4.95 -4.51 -16.64
CA THR A 202 -4.43 -5.81 -17.05
C THR A 202 -4.24 -6.73 -15.84
N VAL A 203 -4.58 -8.01 -15.99
CA VAL A 203 -4.34 -9.03 -14.97
C VAL A 203 -2.89 -9.48 -15.10
N GLU A 204 -2.03 -9.08 -14.15
CA GLU A 204 -0.63 -9.50 -14.15
C GLU A 204 -0.41 -10.77 -13.32
N GLN A 205 -0.81 -10.78 -12.07
CA GLN A 205 -0.60 -11.87 -11.13
C GLN A 205 -1.89 -12.30 -10.42
N ASP A 206 -2.73 -11.35 -10.04
CA ASP A 206 -3.95 -11.59 -9.29
C ASP A 206 -5.13 -10.82 -9.90
N THR A 207 -6.18 -11.57 -10.24
CA THR A 207 -7.43 -11.00 -10.77
C THR A 207 -8.14 -10.12 -9.73
N GLN A 208 -8.05 -10.44 -8.44
CA GLN A 208 -8.69 -9.66 -7.38
C GLN A 208 -8.07 -8.26 -7.30
N GLN A 209 -6.76 -8.18 -7.32
CA GLN A 209 -6.04 -6.90 -7.38
C GLN A 209 -6.38 -6.13 -8.65
N ALA A 210 -6.44 -6.80 -9.81
CA ALA A 210 -6.78 -6.17 -11.07
C ALA A 210 -8.19 -5.56 -11.06
N VAL A 211 -9.16 -6.18 -10.38
CA VAL A 211 -10.51 -5.64 -10.18
C VAL A 211 -10.47 -4.34 -9.37
N VAL A 212 -9.73 -4.31 -8.26
CA VAL A 212 -9.58 -3.08 -7.46
C VAL A 212 -8.93 -1.98 -8.29
N LEU A 213 -7.83 -2.29 -9.00
CA LEU A 213 -7.10 -1.31 -9.81
C LEU A 213 -7.92 -0.80 -11.00
N ALA A 214 -8.73 -1.65 -11.65
CA ALA A 214 -9.67 -1.23 -12.70
C ALA A 214 -10.73 -0.27 -12.14
N THR A 215 -11.29 -0.57 -10.98
CA THR A 215 -12.25 0.30 -10.27
C THR A 215 -11.61 1.65 -9.91
N LEU A 216 -10.41 1.64 -9.36
CA LEU A 216 -9.66 2.87 -9.04
C LEU A 216 -9.25 3.64 -10.29
N SER A 217 -8.97 2.97 -11.41
CA SER A 217 -8.66 3.61 -12.69
C SER A 217 -9.82 4.47 -13.21
N ALA A 218 -11.06 4.00 -13.02
CA ALA A 218 -12.25 4.79 -13.34
C ALA A 218 -12.42 6.01 -12.42
N LEU A 219 -12.20 5.82 -11.11
CA LEU A 219 -12.47 6.81 -10.07
C LEU A 219 -11.38 7.89 -9.96
N ASN A 220 -10.11 7.53 -10.08
CA ASN A 220 -8.99 8.47 -9.91
C ASN A 220 -8.98 9.62 -10.93
N ARG A 221 -9.76 9.51 -12.01
CA ARG A 221 -9.94 10.60 -12.98
C ARG A 221 -10.88 11.70 -12.48
N VAL A 222 -11.75 11.38 -11.54
CA VAL A 222 -12.81 12.31 -11.06
C VAL A 222 -12.67 12.64 -9.59
N VAL A 223 -12.10 11.74 -8.80
CA VAL A 223 -11.98 11.85 -7.33
C VAL A 223 -11.24 13.11 -6.89
N GLY A 224 -10.22 13.55 -7.63
CA GLY A 224 -9.49 14.79 -7.32
C GLY A 224 -10.35 16.05 -7.30
N GLY A 225 -11.50 16.05 -8.00
CA GLY A 225 -12.47 17.15 -8.04
C GLY A 225 -13.68 16.95 -7.11
N LEU A 226 -13.79 15.80 -6.41
CA LEU A 226 -14.89 15.53 -5.51
C LEU A 226 -14.60 16.07 -4.10
N ARG A 227 -15.68 16.44 -3.39
CA ARG A 227 -15.58 16.86 -1.99
C ARG A 227 -15.32 15.64 -1.11
N THR A 228 -14.36 15.78 -0.21
CA THR A 228 -13.95 14.72 0.73
C THR A 228 -14.37 15.07 2.13
N ARG A 229 -14.73 14.06 2.91
CA ARG A 229 -14.92 14.20 4.36
C ARG A 229 -13.60 14.64 4.99
N GLU A 230 -13.63 15.69 5.79
CA GLU A 230 -12.48 16.06 6.60
C GLU A 230 -12.22 14.99 7.67
N PRO A 231 -10.93 14.68 7.97
CA PRO A 231 -10.62 13.79 9.07
C PRO A 231 -11.19 14.37 10.36
N THR A 232 -12.05 13.60 11.07
CA THR A 232 -12.52 14.00 12.39
C THR A 232 -11.35 13.80 13.36
N GLU A 233 -10.70 14.89 13.72
CA GLU A 233 -9.65 14.89 14.72
C GLU A 233 -10.30 14.73 16.10
N TYR A 234 -10.27 13.52 16.65
CA TYR A 234 -10.69 13.28 18.03
C TYR A 234 -9.61 13.81 18.97
N VAL A 235 -9.77 15.05 19.43
CA VAL A 235 -8.99 15.54 20.56
C VAL A 235 -9.50 14.84 21.81
N LEU A 236 -8.77 13.83 22.28
CA LEU A 236 -8.99 13.23 23.59
C LEU A 236 -8.66 14.29 24.63
N ARG A 237 -9.70 14.98 25.14
CA ARG A 237 -9.54 15.79 26.34
C ARG A 237 -9.35 14.83 27.51
N PRO A 238 -8.26 14.93 28.27
CA PRO A 238 -8.15 14.17 29.52
C PRO A 238 -9.34 14.56 30.42
N ALA A 239 -10.01 13.56 30.96
CA ALA A 239 -11.05 13.78 31.93
C ALA A 239 -10.46 14.58 33.11
N SER A 240 -10.97 15.78 33.35
CA SER A 240 -10.60 16.58 34.50
C SER A 240 -11.02 15.78 35.74
N THR A 241 -10.07 15.36 36.54
CA THR A 241 -10.31 14.81 37.87
C THR A 241 -10.90 15.93 38.72
N GLU A 242 -12.22 15.94 38.88
CA GLU A 242 -12.85 16.77 39.88
C GLU A 242 -12.39 16.28 41.26
N GLU A 243 -11.47 17.01 41.87
CA GLU A 243 -11.12 16.88 43.26
C GLU A 243 -12.35 17.17 44.10
N THR A 244 -12.88 16.12 44.70
CA THR A 244 -13.86 16.22 45.75
C THR A 244 -13.16 16.74 47.02
N SER A 245 -13.08 18.06 47.17
CA SER A 245 -12.68 18.69 48.41
C SER A 245 -13.88 19.39 49.01
N GLY A 246 -14.25 19.02 50.20
CA GLY A 246 -15.18 19.84 51.00
C GLY A 246 -16.13 19.09 51.88
N ALA A 247 -15.64 18.21 52.75
CA ALA A 247 -16.38 17.87 53.95
C ALA A 247 -16.35 19.09 54.86
N LYS A 248 -17.50 19.76 55.06
CA LYS A 248 -17.70 20.75 56.09
C LYS A 248 -18.76 20.23 57.06
N THR A 249 -18.33 19.76 58.19
CA THR A 249 -19.14 19.50 59.35
C THR A 249 -19.82 20.76 59.83
N PRO A 250 -21.09 20.76 60.15
CA PRO A 250 -21.68 21.77 61.00
C PRO A 250 -21.66 21.29 62.47
N ASN A 251 -21.15 22.13 63.32
CA ASN A 251 -21.31 22.07 64.79
C ASN A 251 -22.51 22.93 65.19
N GLU A 252 -23.25 22.43 66.17
CA GLU A 252 -24.40 22.97 66.95
C GLU A 252 -25.80 22.77 66.40
#